data_7f6f9cff00886e0357a765a868c34b21
#
_entry.id   7f6f9cff00886e0357a765a868c34b21
#
_cell.length_a   1.000
_cell.length_b   1.000
_cell.length_c   1.000
_cell.angle_alpha   90.00
_cell.angle_beta   90.00
_cell.angle_gamma   90.00
#
_symmetry.space_group_name_H-M   'P 1'
#
loop_
_entity.id
_entity.type
_entity.pdbx_description
1 polymer ?
#
loop_
_entity_poly.entity_id
_entity_poly.type
_entity_poly.pdbx_seq_one_letter_code
_entity_poly.pdbx_strand_id
1 'polypeptide(L)'
;AKNFLLTNEVSLNRKIKEAILAFRIERALSKERILELYLNQIYLGSGAYGVAAASLEYFDKSIKDLNYSEAALLAALPKAPSRYNPYRDPVIAKFRRNLVLKNLLDNNYLTLEWYEKLTKEEIILKKNEKIYLEDAQYFIEDVRKSVIETFSYNKVYKQGFNINTSIDLNLQTIATKSLRDGLISYDKRKGWRGPLTNKIYNSEWKTDLEKYKLENSINWKLAIVKKINKFSAEIETEDNIEGVIEYQSISWTKKEFNKLLKPGDIIYVKNLRENIFNLQQLPKVNGGIVVMDP
;
A
#
# COMPACT_ATOMS: atom_id res chain seq x y z
N ALA A 1 -25.90 -13.91 12.70
CA ALA A 1 -25.49 -14.27 14.07
C ALA A 1 -24.10 -14.93 14.08
N LYS A 2 -23.90 -16.00 13.29
CA LYS A 2 -22.67 -16.80 13.31
C LYS A 2 -21.37 -15.97 13.16
N ASN A 3 -21.32 -15.08 12.21
CA ASN A 3 -20.07 -14.38 11.82
C ASN A 3 -19.76 -13.15 12.69
N PHE A 4 -20.70 -12.68 13.53
CA PHE A 4 -20.60 -11.38 14.21
C PHE A 4 -20.72 -11.45 15.73
N LEU A 5 -21.32 -12.52 16.27
CA LEU A 5 -21.69 -12.56 17.68
C LEU A 5 -21.19 -13.80 18.42
N LEU A 6 -20.56 -14.74 17.72
CA LEU A 6 -20.16 -16.02 18.30
C LEU A 6 -18.72 -16.38 17.93
N THR A 7 -18.05 -17.13 18.81
CA THR A 7 -16.70 -17.65 18.60
C THR A 7 -16.67 -18.77 17.55
N ASN A 8 -15.49 -19.07 16.98
CA ASN A 8 -15.31 -20.09 15.94
C ASN A 8 -15.34 -21.55 16.48
N GLU A 9 -15.67 -21.78 17.75
CA GLU A 9 -15.77 -23.11 18.32
C GLU A 9 -16.88 -23.95 17.68
N VAL A 10 -16.60 -25.22 17.43
CA VAL A 10 -17.58 -26.18 16.90
C VAL A 10 -18.19 -26.92 18.07
N SER A 11 -19.30 -26.40 18.63
CA SER A 11 -20.02 -27.04 19.73
C SER A 11 -21.53 -26.98 19.56
N LEU A 12 -22.23 -27.92 20.16
CA LEU A 12 -23.69 -28.00 20.13
C LEU A 12 -24.31 -26.81 20.86
N ASN A 13 -23.71 -26.39 21.99
CA ASN A 13 -24.11 -25.20 22.74
C ASN A 13 -24.00 -23.91 21.91
N ARG A 14 -22.98 -23.80 21.08
CA ARG A 14 -22.87 -22.69 20.15
C ARG A 14 -24.00 -22.67 19.10
N LYS A 15 -24.40 -23.84 18.59
CA LYS A 15 -25.51 -23.95 17.66
C LYS A 15 -26.84 -23.54 18.27
N ILE A 16 -27.09 -23.89 19.51
CA ILE A 16 -28.29 -23.45 20.25
C ILE A 16 -28.27 -21.91 20.44
N LYS A 17 -27.14 -21.36 20.87
CA LYS A 17 -26.99 -19.90 21.00
C LYS A 17 -27.17 -19.19 19.67
N GLU A 18 -26.67 -19.74 18.55
CA GLU A 18 -26.84 -19.20 17.20
C GLU A 18 -28.31 -19.15 16.80
N ALA A 19 -29.08 -20.21 17.06
CA ALA A 19 -30.51 -20.27 16.77
C ALA A 19 -31.31 -19.24 17.60
N ILE A 20 -31.04 -19.14 18.90
CA ILE A 20 -31.72 -18.19 19.79
C ILE A 20 -31.41 -16.75 19.36
N LEU A 21 -30.15 -16.44 19.02
CA LEU A 21 -29.75 -15.12 18.56
C LEU A 21 -30.37 -14.77 17.21
N ALA A 22 -30.44 -15.74 16.28
CA ALA A 22 -31.07 -15.51 14.98
C ALA A 22 -32.55 -15.17 15.14
N PHE A 23 -33.27 -15.89 15.99
CA PHE A 23 -34.68 -15.61 16.29
C PHE A 23 -34.90 -14.25 16.96
N ARG A 24 -34.01 -13.85 17.89
CA ARG A 24 -34.06 -12.52 18.51
C ARG A 24 -33.79 -11.40 17.50
N ILE A 25 -32.84 -11.58 16.60
CA ILE A 25 -32.51 -10.60 15.55
C ILE A 25 -33.69 -10.45 14.59
N GLU A 26 -34.31 -11.55 14.13
CA GLU A 26 -35.48 -11.50 13.24
C GLU A 26 -36.71 -10.83 13.89
N ARG A 27 -36.83 -10.90 15.21
CA ARG A 27 -37.90 -10.17 15.92
C ARG A 27 -37.60 -8.70 16.13
N ALA A 28 -36.32 -8.34 16.25
CA ALA A 28 -35.89 -6.98 16.56
C ALA A 28 -35.66 -6.10 15.32
N LEU A 29 -35.36 -6.71 14.18
CA LEU A 29 -34.96 -5.99 12.97
C LEU A 29 -35.77 -6.48 11.75
N SER A 30 -36.04 -5.57 10.80
CA SER A 30 -36.61 -5.96 9.51
C SER A 30 -35.59 -6.76 8.67
N LYS A 31 -36.09 -7.52 7.69
CA LYS A 31 -35.24 -8.31 6.78
C LYS A 31 -34.26 -7.44 6.00
N GLU A 32 -34.72 -6.25 5.59
CA GLU A 32 -33.89 -5.27 4.89
C GLU A 32 -32.73 -4.80 5.80
N ARG A 33 -33.01 -4.51 7.06
CA ARG A 33 -32.00 -4.09 8.02
C ARG A 33 -30.99 -5.20 8.33
N ILE A 34 -31.46 -6.43 8.42
CA ILE A 34 -30.57 -7.59 8.59
C ILE A 34 -29.66 -7.76 7.37
N LEU A 35 -30.21 -7.63 6.16
CA LEU A 35 -29.43 -7.71 4.91
C LEU A 35 -28.43 -6.56 4.81
N GLU A 36 -28.83 -5.35 5.13
CA GLU A 36 -27.94 -4.18 5.16
C GLU A 36 -26.75 -4.41 6.10
N LEU A 37 -27.00 -4.83 7.33
CA LEU A 37 -25.94 -5.15 8.30
C LEU A 37 -25.03 -6.27 7.81
N TYR A 38 -25.60 -7.30 7.17
CA TYR A 38 -24.83 -8.39 6.58
C TYR A 38 -23.91 -7.90 5.47
N LEU A 39 -24.44 -7.15 4.51
CA LEU A 39 -23.70 -6.63 3.37
C LEU A 39 -22.62 -5.63 3.78
N ASN A 40 -22.81 -4.88 4.86
CA ASN A 40 -21.83 -3.92 5.37
C ASN A 40 -20.66 -4.58 6.14
N GLN A 41 -20.79 -5.84 6.56
CA GLN A 41 -19.80 -6.45 7.44
C GLN A 41 -19.20 -7.75 6.90
N ILE A 42 -19.79 -8.37 5.87
CA ILE A 42 -19.31 -9.65 5.36
C ILE A 42 -17.90 -9.51 4.77
N TYR A 43 -17.03 -10.45 5.11
CA TYR A 43 -15.69 -10.51 4.52
C TYR A 43 -15.76 -11.00 3.08
N LEU A 44 -15.15 -10.27 2.16
CA LEU A 44 -15.19 -10.52 0.72
C LEU A 44 -13.79 -10.77 0.10
N GLY A 45 -12.78 -10.99 0.93
CA GLY A 45 -11.40 -11.22 0.47
C GLY A 45 -10.58 -9.93 0.38
N SER A 46 -9.29 -10.04 0.12
CA SER A 46 -8.33 -8.92 -0.02
C SER A 46 -8.39 -7.87 1.10
N GLY A 47 -8.75 -8.27 2.33
CA GLY A 47 -8.92 -7.35 3.45
C GLY A 47 -10.22 -6.53 3.41
N ALA A 48 -11.10 -6.74 2.41
CA ALA A 48 -12.34 -5.99 2.27
C ALA A 48 -13.47 -6.58 3.13
N TYR A 49 -14.00 -5.77 4.03
CA TYR A 49 -15.18 -6.05 4.84
C TYR A 49 -16.32 -5.17 4.39
N GLY A 50 -17.43 -5.79 3.99
CA GLY A 50 -18.60 -5.14 3.39
C GLY A 50 -18.47 -4.89 1.88
N VAL A 51 -19.63 -4.80 1.23
CA VAL A 51 -19.71 -4.67 -0.23
C VAL A 51 -19.15 -3.36 -0.75
N ALA A 52 -19.21 -2.29 0.04
CA ALA A 52 -18.65 -0.99 -0.33
C ALA A 52 -17.12 -1.06 -0.41
N ALA A 53 -16.48 -1.63 0.61
CA ALA A 53 -15.03 -1.81 0.63
C ALA A 53 -14.58 -2.76 -0.49
N ALA A 54 -15.32 -3.84 -0.75
CA ALA A 54 -15.02 -4.77 -1.83
C ALA A 54 -15.21 -4.16 -3.22
N SER A 55 -16.21 -3.30 -3.42
CA SER A 55 -16.41 -2.55 -4.66
C SER A 55 -15.21 -1.66 -4.99
N LEU A 56 -14.71 -0.93 -3.99
CA LEU A 56 -13.51 -0.10 -4.12
C LEU A 56 -12.26 -0.96 -4.33
N GLU A 57 -12.10 -2.05 -3.57
CA GLU A 57 -10.91 -2.92 -3.63
C GLU A 57 -10.75 -3.62 -5.00
N TYR A 58 -11.86 -4.15 -5.55
CA TYR A 58 -11.79 -4.93 -6.78
C TYR A 58 -12.01 -4.12 -8.06
N PHE A 59 -12.78 -3.03 -7.99
CA PHE A 59 -13.23 -2.32 -9.18
C PHE A 59 -12.95 -0.81 -9.15
N ASP A 60 -12.49 -0.27 -8.02
CA ASP A 60 -12.32 1.18 -7.81
C ASP A 60 -13.58 1.97 -8.14
N LYS A 61 -14.74 1.43 -7.71
CA LYS A 61 -16.07 1.98 -7.98
C LYS A 61 -16.90 2.11 -6.72
N SER A 62 -17.79 3.11 -6.71
CA SER A 62 -18.90 3.13 -5.76
C SER A 62 -19.85 1.96 -6.02
N ILE A 63 -20.56 1.48 -4.98
CA ILE A 63 -21.58 0.42 -5.13
C ILE A 63 -22.60 0.78 -6.21
N LYS A 64 -22.94 2.07 -6.34
CA LYS A 64 -23.95 2.54 -7.31
C LYS A 64 -23.51 2.41 -8.75
N ASP A 65 -22.20 2.34 -8.98
CA ASP A 65 -21.58 2.30 -10.31
C ASP A 65 -21.22 0.87 -10.76
N LEU A 66 -21.52 -0.15 -9.91
CA LEU A 66 -21.32 -1.55 -10.24
C LEU A 66 -22.26 -2.00 -11.34
N ASN A 67 -21.70 -2.70 -12.33
CA ASN A 67 -22.51 -3.42 -13.30
C ASN A 67 -22.97 -4.79 -12.76
N TYR A 68 -23.87 -5.47 -13.47
CA TYR A 68 -24.40 -6.78 -13.06
C TYR A 68 -23.33 -7.86 -12.90
N SER A 69 -22.32 -7.88 -13.76
CA SER A 69 -21.20 -8.83 -13.70
C SER A 69 -20.35 -8.64 -12.45
N GLU A 70 -20.04 -7.38 -12.11
CA GLU A 70 -19.29 -6.99 -10.92
C GLU A 70 -20.07 -7.30 -9.63
N ALA A 71 -21.35 -6.94 -9.59
CA ALA A 71 -22.23 -7.24 -8.47
C ALA A 71 -22.37 -8.77 -8.26
N ALA A 72 -22.51 -9.55 -9.33
CA ALA A 72 -22.56 -11.02 -9.28
C ALA A 72 -21.25 -11.63 -8.75
N LEU A 73 -20.10 -11.03 -9.09
CA LEU A 73 -18.82 -11.46 -8.52
C LEU A 73 -18.79 -11.21 -7.01
N LEU A 74 -19.14 -10.01 -6.54
CA LEU A 74 -19.17 -9.72 -5.11
C LEU A 74 -20.13 -10.66 -4.36
N ALA A 75 -21.29 -10.97 -4.95
CA ALA A 75 -22.25 -11.92 -4.37
C ALA A 75 -21.73 -13.38 -4.33
N ALA A 76 -20.77 -13.73 -5.17
CA ALA A 76 -20.16 -15.06 -5.19
C ALA A 76 -19.11 -15.28 -4.10
N LEU A 77 -18.45 -14.21 -3.63
CA LEU A 77 -17.30 -14.26 -2.72
C LEU A 77 -17.62 -14.79 -1.30
N PRO A 78 -18.77 -14.50 -0.65
CA PRO A 78 -19.02 -14.86 0.75
C PRO A 78 -18.89 -16.36 1.05
N LYS A 79 -19.05 -17.24 0.07
CA LYS A 79 -18.95 -18.67 0.25
C LYS A 79 -17.53 -19.12 0.63
N ALA A 80 -16.51 -18.54 0.00
CA ALA A 80 -15.10 -18.80 0.29
C ALA A 80 -14.22 -17.65 -0.24
N PRO A 81 -14.16 -16.50 0.46
CA PRO A 81 -13.55 -15.27 -0.05
C PRO A 81 -12.10 -15.43 -0.46
N SER A 82 -11.33 -16.21 0.30
CA SER A 82 -9.90 -16.42 0.00
C SER A 82 -9.69 -17.36 -1.21
N ARG A 83 -10.59 -18.32 -1.42
CA ARG A 83 -10.50 -19.29 -2.52
C ARG A 83 -10.97 -18.69 -3.85
N TYR A 84 -12.03 -17.88 -3.79
CA TYR A 84 -12.66 -17.28 -4.98
C TYR A 84 -12.14 -15.86 -5.26
N ASN A 85 -11.03 -15.49 -4.64
CA ASN A 85 -10.40 -14.19 -4.83
C ASN A 85 -9.95 -14.02 -6.29
N PRO A 86 -10.46 -13.03 -7.03
CA PRO A 86 -10.15 -12.86 -8.45
C PRO A 86 -8.70 -12.44 -8.73
N TYR A 87 -7.99 -11.85 -7.76
CA TYR A 87 -6.55 -11.60 -7.89
C TYR A 87 -5.73 -12.89 -7.81
N ARG A 88 -6.22 -13.90 -7.10
CA ARG A 88 -5.51 -15.15 -6.90
C ARG A 88 -5.83 -16.18 -8.00
N ASP A 89 -7.11 -16.30 -8.33
CA ASP A 89 -7.59 -17.27 -9.31
C ASP A 89 -8.79 -16.69 -10.09
N PRO A 90 -8.52 -15.96 -11.18
CA PRO A 90 -9.55 -15.34 -12.00
C PRO A 90 -10.47 -16.37 -12.67
N VAL A 91 -9.98 -17.58 -12.95
CA VAL A 91 -10.77 -18.64 -13.60
C VAL A 91 -11.86 -19.16 -12.65
N ILE A 92 -11.48 -19.52 -11.43
CA ILE A 92 -12.44 -19.96 -10.41
C ILE A 92 -13.39 -18.81 -10.05
N ALA A 93 -12.91 -17.58 -9.94
CA ALA A 93 -13.75 -16.42 -9.69
C ALA A 93 -14.80 -16.20 -10.78
N LYS A 94 -14.40 -16.29 -12.06
CA LYS A 94 -15.32 -16.22 -13.22
C LYS A 94 -16.36 -17.34 -13.20
N PHE A 95 -15.94 -18.57 -12.92
CA PHE A 95 -16.85 -19.69 -12.77
C PHE A 95 -17.88 -19.44 -11.67
N ARG A 96 -17.47 -18.97 -10.51
CA ARG A 96 -18.37 -18.67 -9.38
C ARG A 96 -19.31 -17.50 -9.66
N ARG A 97 -18.85 -16.45 -10.32
CA ARG A 97 -19.69 -15.35 -10.82
C ARG A 97 -20.78 -15.88 -11.75
N ASN A 98 -20.39 -16.72 -12.70
CA ASN A 98 -21.32 -17.28 -13.68
C ASN A 98 -22.39 -18.18 -13.04
N LEU A 99 -22.10 -18.85 -11.93
CA LEU A 99 -23.11 -19.57 -11.14
C LEU A 99 -24.13 -18.61 -10.51
N VAL A 100 -23.70 -17.44 -10.04
CA VAL A 100 -24.62 -16.42 -9.52
C VAL A 100 -25.50 -15.87 -10.65
N LEU A 101 -24.92 -15.57 -11.82
CA LEU A 101 -25.68 -15.13 -12.99
C LEU A 101 -26.70 -16.18 -13.43
N LYS A 102 -26.34 -17.47 -13.39
CA LYS A 102 -27.29 -18.55 -13.66
C LYS A 102 -28.44 -18.57 -12.66
N ASN A 103 -28.15 -18.41 -11.37
CA ASN A 103 -29.20 -18.34 -10.35
C ASN A 103 -30.15 -17.14 -10.57
N LEU A 104 -29.63 -16.01 -11.04
CA LEU A 104 -30.44 -14.85 -11.40
C LEU A 104 -31.34 -15.16 -12.60
N LEU A 105 -30.85 -15.87 -13.62
CA LEU A 105 -31.65 -16.33 -14.75
C LEU A 105 -32.74 -17.31 -14.29
N ASP A 106 -32.38 -18.34 -13.53
CA ASP A 106 -33.29 -19.41 -13.05
C ASP A 106 -34.42 -18.84 -12.18
N ASN A 107 -34.19 -17.70 -11.52
CA ASN A 107 -35.18 -16.99 -10.71
C ASN A 107 -35.84 -15.78 -11.44
N ASN A 108 -35.69 -15.65 -12.75
CA ASN A 108 -36.29 -14.60 -13.60
C ASN A 108 -35.85 -13.15 -13.25
N TYR A 109 -34.73 -12.97 -12.58
CA TYR A 109 -34.09 -11.66 -12.38
C TYR A 109 -33.21 -11.22 -13.55
N LEU A 110 -32.90 -12.14 -14.47
CA LEU A 110 -32.09 -11.89 -15.65
C LEU A 110 -32.71 -12.57 -16.87
N THR A 111 -32.67 -11.94 -18.04
CA THR A 111 -33.09 -12.56 -19.30
C THR A 111 -31.98 -13.46 -19.85
N LEU A 112 -32.33 -14.42 -20.72
CA LEU A 112 -31.37 -15.29 -21.36
C LEU A 112 -30.31 -14.52 -22.15
N GLU A 113 -30.72 -13.48 -22.88
CA GLU A 113 -29.83 -12.62 -23.66
C GLU A 113 -28.78 -11.94 -22.76
N TRP A 114 -29.20 -11.34 -21.66
CA TRP A 114 -28.28 -10.75 -20.68
C TRP A 114 -27.36 -11.78 -20.03
N TYR A 115 -27.88 -12.94 -19.70
CA TYR A 115 -27.07 -14.02 -19.14
C TYR A 115 -25.93 -14.43 -20.10
N GLU A 116 -26.24 -14.68 -21.38
CA GLU A 116 -25.26 -15.05 -22.39
C GLU A 116 -24.20 -13.98 -22.62
N LYS A 117 -24.59 -12.71 -22.58
CA LYS A 117 -23.68 -11.57 -22.66
C LYS A 117 -22.76 -11.52 -21.46
N LEU A 118 -23.32 -11.48 -20.24
CA LEU A 118 -22.56 -11.28 -19.00
C LEU A 118 -21.60 -12.44 -18.69
N THR A 119 -21.96 -13.67 -19.04
CA THR A 119 -21.08 -14.85 -18.81
C THR A 119 -19.82 -14.82 -19.67
N LYS A 120 -19.86 -14.17 -20.84
CA LYS A 120 -18.71 -14.02 -21.74
C LYS A 120 -17.77 -12.90 -21.29
N GLU A 121 -18.27 -11.91 -20.53
CA GLU A 121 -17.46 -10.79 -20.05
C GLU A 121 -16.30 -11.26 -19.18
N GLU A 122 -15.13 -10.66 -19.38
CA GLU A 122 -13.98 -10.87 -18.50
C GLU A 122 -14.14 -10.08 -17.19
N ILE A 123 -13.50 -10.57 -16.14
CA ILE A 123 -13.41 -9.83 -14.87
C ILE A 123 -12.28 -8.82 -15.02
N ILE A 124 -12.63 -7.54 -15.14
CA ILE A 124 -11.67 -6.46 -15.21
C ILE A 124 -11.50 -5.93 -13.78
N LEU A 125 -10.38 -6.28 -13.15
CA LEU A 125 -10.02 -5.75 -11.85
C LEU A 125 -9.29 -4.42 -12.04
N LYS A 126 -9.75 -3.41 -11.36
CA LYS A 126 -8.97 -2.20 -11.11
C LYS A 126 -8.43 -2.34 -9.70
N LYS A 127 -7.18 -2.73 -9.59
CA LYS A 127 -6.49 -2.63 -8.31
C LYS A 127 -6.55 -1.15 -7.93
N ASN A 128 -7.32 -0.85 -6.91
CA ASN A 128 -7.13 0.41 -6.23
C ASN A 128 -5.68 0.35 -5.75
N GLU A 129 -4.77 0.95 -6.51
CA GLU A 129 -3.51 1.32 -5.93
C GLU A 129 -3.94 2.21 -4.78
N LYS A 130 -3.97 1.63 -3.57
CA LYS A 130 -3.98 2.46 -2.38
C LYS A 130 -2.83 3.39 -2.63
N ILE A 131 -3.16 4.58 -3.09
CA ILE A 131 -2.19 5.67 -3.14
C ILE A 131 -1.88 5.87 -1.67
N TYR A 132 -0.94 5.06 -1.17
CA TYR A 132 -0.23 5.41 0.03
C TYR A 132 0.49 6.67 -0.37
N LEU A 133 -0.15 7.77 -0.06
CA LEU A 133 0.45 9.08 -0.17
C LEU A 133 1.54 9.10 0.89
N GLU A 134 2.67 8.45 0.56
CA GLU A 134 3.83 8.39 1.46
C GLU A 134 4.17 9.80 1.94
N ASP A 135 4.00 10.77 1.06
CA ASP A 135 4.25 12.18 1.36
C ASP A 135 3.20 12.82 2.28
N ALA A 136 1.99 12.26 2.40
CA ALA A 136 0.91 12.81 3.24
C ALA A 136 0.70 12.06 4.56
N GLN A 137 1.49 11.05 4.89
CA GLN A 137 1.28 10.20 6.06
C GLN A 137 1.24 11.00 7.38
N TYR A 138 2.12 11.97 7.55
CA TYR A 138 2.11 12.84 8.74
C TYR A 138 0.82 13.63 8.85
N PHE A 139 0.37 14.22 7.76
CA PHE A 139 -0.91 14.95 7.72
C PHE A 139 -2.09 14.04 8.02
N ILE A 140 -2.15 12.86 7.40
CA ILE A 140 -3.20 11.85 7.63
C ILE A 140 -3.23 11.42 9.10
N GLU A 141 -2.07 11.24 9.72
CA GLU A 141 -1.98 10.87 11.14
C GLU A 141 -2.47 11.99 12.07
N ASP A 142 -2.20 13.24 11.75
CA ASP A 142 -2.72 14.39 12.50
C ASP A 142 -4.24 14.52 12.35
N VAL A 143 -4.77 14.34 11.14
CA VAL A 143 -6.22 14.27 10.89
C VAL A 143 -6.84 13.12 11.69
N ARG A 144 -6.22 11.92 11.67
CA ARG A 144 -6.70 10.75 12.43
C ARG A 144 -6.77 11.05 13.93
N LYS A 145 -5.75 11.67 14.50
CA LYS A 145 -5.71 12.06 15.92
C LYS A 145 -6.85 13.04 16.24
N SER A 146 -6.97 14.10 15.48
CA SER A 146 -8.00 15.13 15.65
C SER A 146 -9.41 14.55 15.59
N VAL A 147 -9.67 13.64 14.65
CA VAL A 147 -10.97 12.98 14.52
C VAL A 147 -11.25 12.05 15.70
N ILE A 148 -10.24 11.31 16.21
CA ILE A 148 -10.40 10.47 17.40
C ILE A 148 -10.67 11.30 18.65
N GLU A 149 -9.99 12.42 18.82
CA GLU A 149 -10.22 13.36 19.93
C GLU A 149 -11.65 13.92 19.90
N THR A 150 -12.17 14.25 18.72
CA THR A 150 -13.50 14.81 18.55
C THR A 150 -14.63 13.76 18.71
N PHE A 151 -14.46 12.56 18.13
CA PHE A 151 -15.55 11.57 18.01
C PHE A 151 -15.35 10.32 18.85
N SER A 152 -14.24 10.13 19.50
CA SER A 152 -13.76 8.93 20.18
C SER A 152 -13.36 7.78 19.26
N TYR A 153 -12.39 6.98 19.70
CA TYR A 153 -11.84 5.83 18.98
C TYR A 153 -12.91 4.84 18.50
N ASN A 154 -13.84 4.50 19.39
CA ASN A 154 -14.89 3.53 19.07
C ASN A 154 -15.85 3.99 17.95
N LYS A 155 -16.19 5.27 17.92
CA LYS A 155 -17.02 5.81 16.83
C LYS A 155 -16.26 5.81 15.51
N VAL A 156 -15.04 6.30 15.50
CA VAL A 156 -14.21 6.41 14.29
C VAL A 156 -14.03 5.04 13.60
N TYR A 157 -13.70 4.01 14.37
CA TYR A 157 -13.40 2.69 13.79
C TYR A 157 -14.61 1.75 13.63
N LYS A 158 -15.71 2.00 14.34
CA LYS A 158 -16.89 1.12 14.26
C LYS A 158 -18.01 1.65 13.37
N GLN A 159 -18.12 2.97 13.19
CA GLN A 159 -19.24 3.57 12.43
C GLN A 159 -18.84 3.95 11.00
N GLY A 160 -17.53 4.02 10.69
CA GLY A 160 -17.01 4.46 9.41
C GLY A 160 -17.23 5.97 9.19
N PHE A 161 -16.13 6.71 9.00
CA PHE A 161 -16.19 8.13 8.68
C PHE A 161 -15.67 8.36 7.28
N ASN A 162 -16.31 9.26 6.56
CA ASN A 162 -15.76 9.82 5.34
C ASN A 162 -15.22 11.22 5.68
N ILE A 163 -13.91 11.39 5.62
CA ILE A 163 -13.22 12.59 6.06
C ILE A 163 -12.67 13.30 4.84
N ASN A 164 -13.25 14.44 4.50
CA ASN A 164 -12.73 15.31 3.45
C ASN A 164 -11.76 16.32 4.08
N THR A 165 -10.60 16.47 3.48
CA THR A 165 -9.57 17.42 3.92
C THR A 165 -9.26 18.41 2.82
N SER A 166 -8.61 19.53 3.18
CA SER A 166 -8.18 20.58 2.25
C SER A 166 -6.80 20.34 1.63
N ILE A 167 -6.20 19.15 1.86
CA ILE A 167 -4.87 18.85 1.34
C ILE A 167 -4.88 18.82 -0.20
N ASP A 168 -3.95 19.55 -0.82
CA ASP A 168 -3.61 19.42 -2.23
C ASP A 168 -2.41 18.47 -2.35
N LEU A 169 -2.61 17.33 -3.04
CA LEU A 169 -1.59 16.29 -3.15
C LEU A 169 -0.38 16.69 -3.98
N ASN A 170 -0.57 17.55 -4.98
CA ASN A 170 0.54 18.05 -5.79
C ASN A 170 1.40 19.00 -4.96
N LEU A 171 0.78 19.92 -4.23
CA LEU A 171 1.49 20.82 -3.32
C LEU A 171 2.19 20.03 -2.21
N GLN A 172 1.55 18.97 -1.67
CA GLN A 172 2.16 18.10 -0.66
C GLN A 172 3.44 17.44 -1.20
N THR A 173 3.41 16.89 -2.40
CA THR A 173 4.59 16.26 -3.04
C THR A 173 5.70 17.27 -3.28
N ILE A 174 5.36 18.48 -3.74
CA ILE A 174 6.33 19.56 -3.94
C ILE A 174 6.95 19.97 -2.60
N ALA A 175 6.14 20.14 -1.56
CA ALA A 175 6.60 20.52 -0.22
C ALA A 175 7.54 19.47 0.37
N THR A 176 7.17 18.20 0.30
CA THR A 176 8.00 17.07 0.78
C THR A 176 9.34 17.02 0.05
N LYS A 177 9.34 17.16 -1.27
CA LYS A 177 10.56 17.19 -2.07
C LYS A 177 11.44 18.39 -1.69
N SER A 178 10.86 19.58 -1.57
CA SER A 178 11.59 20.79 -1.21
C SER A 178 12.21 20.71 0.18
N LEU A 179 11.47 20.15 1.15
CA LEU A 179 12.00 19.90 2.49
C LEU A 179 13.17 18.92 2.47
N ARG A 180 13.00 17.77 1.79
CA ARG A 180 14.07 16.76 1.66
C ARG A 180 15.33 17.34 1.02
N ASP A 181 15.19 18.07 -0.08
CA ASP A 181 16.31 18.69 -0.78
C ASP A 181 17.01 19.75 0.11
N GLY A 182 16.23 20.51 0.86
CA GLY A 182 16.74 21.47 1.85
C GLY A 182 17.55 20.79 2.97
N LEU A 183 17.01 19.71 3.55
CA LEU A 183 17.69 18.94 4.61
C LEU A 183 18.98 18.28 4.10
N ILE A 184 18.95 17.70 2.89
CA ILE A 184 20.13 17.12 2.25
C ILE A 184 21.20 18.19 2.02
N SER A 185 20.81 19.34 1.49
CA SER A 185 21.73 20.46 1.24
C SER A 185 22.31 21.01 2.54
N TYR A 186 21.50 21.13 3.58
CA TYR A 186 21.97 21.54 4.91
C TYR A 186 22.98 20.54 5.48
N ASP A 187 22.66 19.26 5.44
CA ASP A 187 23.49 18.19 5.99
C ASP A 187 24.84 18.07 5.23
N LYS A 188 24.82 18.21 3.90
CA LYS A 188 26.05 18.24 3.08
C LYS A 188 26.99 19.39 3.47
N ARG A 189 26.48 20.56 3.85
CA ARG A 189 27.29 21.67 4.37
C ARG A 189 28.02 21.34 5.68
N LYS A 190 27.50 20.37 6.46
CA LYS A 190 28.16 19.89 7.69
C LYS A 190 29.31 18.91 7.42
N GLY A 191 29.44 18.47 6.17
CA GLY A 191 30.52 17.58 5.70
C GLY A 191 30.20 16.10 5.76
N TRP A 192 31.10 15.31 5.20
CA TRP A 192 30.98 13.88 5.11
C TRP A 192 31.25 13.17 6.44
N ARG A 193 30.38 12.24 6.84
CA ARG A 193 30.45 11.49 8.10
C ARG A 193 31.05 10.09 7.97
N GLY A 194 31.39 9.65 6.75
CA GLY A 194 31.91 8.31 6.49
C GLY A 194 30.89 7.38 5.82
N PRO A 195 31.35 6.22 5.39
CA PRO A 195 30.51 5.17 4.81
C PRO A 195 29.57 4.57 5.86
N LEU A 196 28.58 3.82 5.43
CA LEU A 196 27.64 3.11 6.29
C LEU A 196 28.30 1.98 7.05
N THR A 197 29.12 1.22 6.34
CA THR A 197 29.94 0.11 6.83
C THR A 197 31.01 -0.21 5.79
N ASN A 198 31.91 -1.13 6.12
CA ASN A 198 32.88 -1.66 5.16
C ASN A 198 32.72 -3.18 5.07
N LYS A 199 32.78 -3.73 3.86
CA LYS A 199 32.67 -5.15 3.58
C LYS A 199 33.69 -5.58 2.54
N ILE A 200 34.06 -6.83 2.57
CA ILE A 200 34.88 -7.43 1.51
C ILE A 200 34.03 -7.53 0.24
N TYR A 201 34.54 -7.03 -0.88
CA TYR A 201 33.90 -7.20 -2.17
C TYR A 201 33.94 -8.66 -2.61
N ASN A 202 32.81 -9.34 -2.50
CA ASN A 202 32.59 -10.72 -2.94
C ASN A 202 31.12 -10.88 -3.36
N SER A 203 30.68 -12.06 -3.77
CA SER A 203 29.27 -12.33 -4.16
C SER A 203 28.28 -12.11 -3.05
N GLU A 204 28.71 -12.08 -1.78
CA GLU A 204 27.84 -11.97 -0.61
C GLU A 204 27.83 -10.57 0.04
N TRP A 205 28.45 -9.56 -0.58
CA TRP A 205 28.55 -8.23 0.02
C TRP A 205 27.17 -7.61 0.35
N LYS A 206 26.11 -8.06 -0.31
CA LYS A 206 24.72 -7.58 -0.14
C LYS A 206 24.02 -8.14 1.09
N THR A 207 24.57 -9.17 1.74
CA THR A 207 23.98 -9.74 2.94
C THR A 207 24.00 -8.72 4.08
N ASP A 208 22.98 -8.76 4.94
CA ASP A 208 22.83 -7.89 6.12
C ASP A 208 22.71 -6.38 5.85
N LEU A 209 22.34 -5.99 4.62
CA LEU A 209 22.12 -4.58 4.26
C LEU A 209 20.68 -4.10 4.50
N GLU A 210 19.76 -4.97 4.91
CA GLU A 210 18.35 -4.63 5.16
C GLU A 210 18.19 -3.42 6.09
N LYS A 211 19.02 -3.29 7.12
CA LYS A 211 19.01 -2.17 8.05
C LYS A 211 19.38 -0.81 7.44
N TYR A 212 19.94 -0.81 6.25
CA TYR A 212 20.32 0.39 5.51
C TYR A 212 19.38 0.68 4.34
N LYS A 213 18.40 -0.18 4.07
CA LYS A 213 17.41 0.10 3.03
C LYS A 213 16.60 1.34 3.38
N LEU A 214 16.39 2.17 2.40
CA LEU A 214 15.61 3.39 2.50
C LEU A 214 14.16 3.11 2.05
N GLU A 215 13.27 4.03 2.43
CA GLU A 215 11.89 4.03 1.93
C GLU A 215 11.87 4.17 0.40
N ASN A 216 10.88 3.57 -0.24
CA ASN A 216 10.76 3.56 -1.71
C ASN A 216 10.65 4.97 -2.32
N SER A 217 10.24 5.95 -1.53
CA SER A 217 10.15 7.38 -1.93
C SER A 217 11.53 8.05 -2.13
N ILE A 218 12.62 7.40 -1.66
CA ILE A 218 13.98 7.91 -1.79
C ILE A 218 14.68 7.14 -2.90
N ASN A 219 14.89 7.80 -4.03
CA ASN A 219 15.55 7.19 -5.20
C ASN A 219 17.09 7.15 -5.04
N TRP A 220 17.56 6.55 -3.95
CA TRP A 220 18.98 6.24 -3.72
C TRP A 220 19.14 4.74 -3.63
N LYS A 221 20.35 4.30 -3.96
CA LYS A 221 20.74 2.89 -3.93
C LYS A 221 21.93 2.68 -3.01
N LEU A 222 22.03 1.49 -2.45
CA LEU A 222 23.23 1.04 -1.78
C LEU A 222 24.25 0.62 -2.84
N ALA A 223 25.50 1.00 -2.63
CA ALA A 223 26.60 0.62 -3.50
C ALA A 223 27.86 0.30 -2.71
N ILE A 224 28.64 -0.65 -3.23
CA ILE A 224 29.98 -0.97 -2.72
C ILE A 224 31.03 -0.28 -3.57
N VAL A 225 32.06 0.28 -2.93
CA VAL A 225 33.21 0.84 -3.61
C VAL A 225 34.13 -0.29 -4.01
N LYS A 226 34.38 -0.49 -5.32
CA LYS A 226 35.24 -1.51 -5.86
C LYS A 226 36.72 -1.04 -5.92
N LYS A 227 36.90 0.15 -6.48
CA LYS A 227 38.24 0.71 -6.71
C LYS A 227 38.22 2.23 -6.61
N ILE A 228 39.32 2.80 -6.16
CA ILE A 228 39.49 4.24 -6.07
C ILE A 228 40.59 4.66 -7.04
N ASN A 229 40.29 5.63 -7.87
CA ASN A 229 41.20 6.32 -8.76
C ASN A 229 41.39 7.76 -8.27
N LYS A 230 42.35 8.49 -8.85
CA LYS A 230 42.68 9.86 -8.43
C LYS A 230 41.49 10.82 -8.49
N PHE A 231 40.60 10.66 -9.49
CA PHE A 231 39.45 11.58 -9.75
C PHE A 231 38.10 10.88 -9.80
N SER A 232 38.04 9.60 -9.48
CA SER A 232 36.80 8.82 -9.52
C SER A 232 36.85 7.62 -8.58
N ALA A 233 35.68 7.08 -8.26
CA ALA A 233 35.54 5.78 -7.59
C ALA A 233 34.64 4.87 -8.42
N GLU A 234 35.07 3.66 -8.66
CA GLU A 234 34.29 2.61 -9.30
C GLU A 234 33.41 1.92 -8.24
N ILE A 235 32.16 1.76 -8.54
CA ILE A 235 31.17 1.20 -7.62
C ILE A 235 30.32 0.12 -8.29
N GLU A 236 29.69 -0.71 -7.48
CA GLU A 236 28.62 -1.61 -7.89
C GLU A 236 27.41 -1.42 -6.97
N THR A 237 26.24 -1.21 -7.56
CA THR A 237 24.98 -1.06 -6.80
C THR A 237 24.41 -2.40 -6.36
N GLU A 238 23.48 -2.37 -5.42
CA GLU A 238 22.72 -3.55 -4.98
C GLU A 238 21.99 -4.28 -6.13
N ASP A 239 21.65 -3.56 -7.21
CA ASP A 239 21.02 -4.11 -8.42
C ASP A 239 22.03 -4.63 -9.45
N ASN A 240 23.29 -4.82 -9.10
CA ASN A 240 24.38 -5.25 -9.99
C ASN A 240 24.70 -4.25 -11.14
N ILE A 241 24.42 -2.97 -10.95
CA ILE A 241 24.81 -1.96 -11.92
C ILE A 241 26.18 -1.44 -11.56
N GLU A 242 27.14 -1.62 -12.47
CA GLU A 242 28.46 -1.00 -12.35
C GLU A 242 28.39 0.48 -12.73
N GLY A 243 29.11 1.31 -12.00
CA GLY A 243 29.11 2.73 -12.25
C GLY A 243 30.29 3.47 -11.63
N VAL A 244 30.31 4.76 -11.82
CA VAL A 244 31.39 5.63 -11.39
C VAL A 244 30.85 6.84 -10.62
N ILE A 245 31.55 7.18 -9.55
CA ILE A 245 31.38 8.45 -8.86
C ILE A 245 32.51 9.39 -9.33
N GLU A 246 32.15 10.49 -9.96
CA GLU A 246 33.08 11.51 -10.43
C GLU A 246 33.44 12.50 -9.31
N TYR A 247 34.59 13.21 -9.45
CA TYR A 247 35.09 14.18 -8.48
C TYR A 247 34.06 15.29 -8.19
N GLN A 248 33.29 15.74 -9.18
CA GLN A 248 32.25 16.75 -9.01
C GLN A 248 31.19 16.32 -7.98
N SER A 249 30.87 15.02 -7.94
CA SER A 249 29.85 14.45 -7.03
C SER A 249 30.27 14.48 -5.56
N ILE A 250 31.57 14.57 -5.28
CA ILE A 250 32.11 14.60 -3.91
C ILE A 250 32.64 15.97 -3.50
N SER A 251 32.59 16.98 -4.36
CA SER A 251 33.13 18.34 -4.12
C SER A 251 32.65 18.95 -2.80
N TRP A 252 31.40 18.67 -2.41
CA TRP A 252 30.81 19.12 -1.15
C TRP A 252 31.51 18.55 0.10
N THR A 253 32.24 17.45 -0.02
CA THR A 253 32.98 16.84 1.09
C THR A 253 34.29 17.54 1.37
N LYS A 254 34.80 18.35 0.43
CA LYS A 254 36.10 19.03 0.48
C LYS A 254 37.29 18.04 0.68
N LYS A 255 37.15 16.78 0.28
CA LYS A 255 38.18 15.74 0.42
C LYS A 255 38.44 15.10 -0.92
N GLU A 256 39.65 14.55 -1.08
CA GLU A 256 40.03 13.69 -2.19
C GLU A 256 39.50 12.27 -1.98
N PHE A 257 39.29 11.48 -3.04
CA PHE A 257 38.73 10.13 -2.96
C PHE A 257 39.52 9.19 -2.03
N ASN A 258 40.81 9.24 -2.05
CA ASN A 258 41.69 8.41 -1.21
C ASN A 258 41.60 8.71 0.30
N LYS A 259 41.15 9.90 0.65
CA LYS A 259 40.88 10.32 2.05
C LYS A 259 39.37 10.18 2.43
N LEU A 260 38.53 9.99 1.42
CA LEU A 260 37.08 9.99 1.57
C LEU A 260 36.51 8.58 1.70
N LEU A 261 36.95 7.67 0.82
CA LEU A 261 36.42 6.32 0.67
C LEU A 261 37.55 5.31 0.57
N LYS A 262 37.23 4.04 0.85
CA LYS A 262 38.12 2.89 0.69
C LYS A 262 37.39 1.79 -0.09
N PRO A 263 38.12 0.90 -0.79
CA PRO A 263 37.53 -0.31 -1.35
C PRO A 263 36.78 -1.10 -0.26
N GLY A 264 35.58 -1.57 -0.59
CA GLY A 264 34.68 -2.25 0.35
C GLY A 264 33.71 -1.33 1.11
N ASP A 265 33.86 -0.03 1.02
CA ASP A 265 32.92 0.89 1.68
C ASP A 265 31.52 0.78 1.06
N ILE A 266 30.51 0.63 1.92
CA ILE A 266 29.10 0.68 1.55
C ILE A 266 28.58 2.11 1.73
N ILE A 267 28.00 2.65 0.68
CA ILE A 267 27.59 4.04 0.59
C ILE A 267 26.20 4.17 -0.06
N TYR A 268 25.53 5.29 0.16
CA TYR A 268 24.38 5.67 -0.65
C TYR A 268 24.80 6.43 -1.90
N VAL A 269 24.18 6.07 -3.01
CA VAL A 269 24.39 6.74 -4.29
C VAL A 269 23.05 7.06 -4.95
N LYS A 270 23.01 8.17 -5.69
CA LYS A 270 21.89 8.56 -6.54
C LYS A 270 22.34 8.55 -7.99
N ASN A 271 21.58 7.90 -8.86
CA ASN A 271 21.86 7.93 -10.29
C ASN A 271 21.71 9.36 -10.81
N LEU A 272 22.68 9.83 -11.58
CA LEU A 272 22.66 11.13 -12.25
C LEU A 272 22.37 10.98 -13.74
N ARG A 273 23.06 10.05 -14.39
CA ARG A 273 22.92 9.64 -15.78
C ARG A 273 23.52 8.24 -15.94
N GLU A 274 23.44 7.67 -17.12
CA GLU A 274 23.91 6.31 -17.40
C GLU A 274 25.27 6.03 -16.77
N ASN A 275 25.28 5.05 -15.83
CA ASN A 275 26.47 4.61 -15.07
C ASN A 275 27.24 5.68 -14.28
N ILE A 276 26.69 6.89 -14.13
CA ILE A 276 27.28 7.95 -13.30
C ILE A 276 26.41 8.21 -12.08
N PHE A 277 27.04 8.18 -10.92
CA PHE A 277 26.36 8.28 -9.64
C PHE A 277 26.90 9.44 -8.78
N ASN A 278 26.02 10.05 -8.01
CA ASN A 278 26.34 11.04 -6.99
C ASN A 278 26.40 10.38 -5.62
N LEU A 279 27.46 10.64 -4.86
CA LEU A 279 27.57 10.26 -3.46
C LEU A 279 26.48 10.98 -2.64
N GLN A 280 25.78 10.20 -1.83
CA GLN A 280 24.73 10.71 -0.94
C GLN A 280 25.01 10.37 0.52
N GLN A 281 24.43 11.14 1.40
CA GLN A 281 24.48 10.96 2.84
C GLN A 281 23.12 11.24 3.42
N LEU A 282 22.59 10.29 4.20
CA LEU A 282 21.28 10.47 4.85
C LEU A 282 21.39 11.57 5.90
N PRO A 283 20.54 12.62 5.82
CA PRO A 283 20.57 13.70 6.80
C PRO A 283 20.34 13.21 8.23
N LYS A 284 21.11 13.72 9.19
CA LYS A 284 20.90 13.50 10.63
C LYS A 284 20.14 14.66 11.29
N VAL A 285 19.36 15.36 10.49
CA VAL A 285 18.54 16.50 10.91
C VAL A 285 17.11 16.27 10.50
N ASN A 286 16.18 16.72 11.32
CA ASN A 286 14.76 16.68 11.05
C ASN A 286 14.27 18.12 10.75
N GLY A 287 13.19 18.21 10.00
CA GLY A 287 12.53 19.46 9.68
C GLY A 287 11.06 19.24 9.40
N GLY A 288 10.30 20.32 9.40
CA GLY A 288 8.90 20.34 8.98
C GLY A 288 8.66 21.51 8.06
N ILE A 289 7.71 21.35 7.14
CA ILE A 289 7.22 22.41 6.27
C ILE A 289 5.70 22.43 6.35
N VAL A 290 5.14 23.61 6.53
CA VAL A 290 3.69 23.86 6.50
C VAL A 290 3.43 24.99 5.53
N VAL A 291 2.56 24.75 4.58
CA VAL A 291 2.11 25.76 3.60
C VAL A 291 0.59 25.83 3.70
N MET A 292 0.09 27.01 4.04
CA MET A 292 -1.36 27.24 4.20
C MET A 292 -1.73 28.51 3.44
N ASP A 293 -2.96 28.53 2.95
CA ASP A 293 -3.59 29.74 2.46
C ASP A 293 -4.01 30.59 3.69
N PRO A 294 -3.69 31.89 3.76
CA PRO A 294 -3.97 32.73 4.92
C PRO A 294 -5.48 32.98 5.15
#